data_df25204321e359b569f613e7483d6ff1
#
_entry.id   df25204321e359b569f613e7483d6ff1
#
_cell.length_a   1.000
_cell.length_b   1.000
_cell.length_c   1.000
_cell.angle_alpha   90.00
_cell.angle_beta   90.00
_cell.angle_gamma   90.00
#
_symmetry.space_group_name_H-M   'P 1'
#
loop_
_entity.id
_entity.type
_entity.pdbx_description
1 polymer ?
#
loop_
_entity_poly.entity_id
_entity_poly.type
_entity_poly.pdbx_seq_one_letter_code
_entity_poly.pdbx_strand_id
1 'polypeptide(L)'
;MPTRIDMAKFAKFCKDMGFVYQSSEIYGGINGFWDYGPLGVELKRNIKEAWWQDMVRNPPPGPSGQEIRMVGLDCSIIMNPKVWVASGHVATFADPTRKCPGCGKFTRADQLWAILAESDWMNSLLQEFDPVTGKYDSPRLMKWAKGKGQKLAPNLALVKNPEVTLSFLATRVNGQPEAPPSLQEFTRYVATEQLEATGLQEPCPACGAPLGEAKQVSLMFESHAGLDKTEESKVYLRPETAQGIFANYRNVLDSTRLKLPFGIAQVGKAFRNEVTPRNFTFRSREFEQMEIEFFCHPAESQQWYEYWRDLRKKWYSTLGIQSDNLKPREQGADEVAFYSIGTTDIEYLFPFSDDPQELEGVAHRGAYDLGQHAKHSGMAEKFMYFDEERWNADSAGRTTNSFKEWMKTNPPAADVEKYQFTPHVIEPSAGADRFTLAVLCEAYTEDKVPDAKGNEETRVVMKFHPRLAPIKAAIFPLVNKDGMPERATALYRALKPHFNVFYDDKGAVGRRYRRQDEAGTPFCITIDGQTAEDDTVTIRDRDTLKQERVKVADVRGVIEKALTPGV
;
A
#
# COMPACT_ATOMS: atom_id res chain seq x y z
N MET A 1 -21.37 0.26 4.27
CA MET A 1 -20.42 -0.80 3.95
C MET A 1 -20.02 -0.59 2.50
N PRO A 2 -18.74 -0.62 2.14
CA PRO A 2 -18.35 -0.55 0.73
C PRO A 2 -19.04 -1.70 -0.01
N THR A 3 -19.47 -1.43 -1.22
CA THR A 3 -20.11 -2.43 -2.08
C THR A 3 -19.08 -3.54 -2.32
N ARG A 4 -19.39 -4.79 -1.99
CA ARG A 4 -18.50 -5.92 -2.31
C ARG A 4 -18.26 -5.94 -3.80
N ILE A 5 -17.03 -5.71 -4.20
CA ILE A 5 -16.60 -5.75 -5.60
C ILE A 5 -16.11 -7.17 -5.88
N ASP A 6 -16.57 -7.76 -6.97
CA ASP A 6 -15.95 -8.98 -7.52
C ASP A 6 -14.53 -8.64 -8.00
N MET A 7 -13.53 -9.10 -7.25
CA MET A 7 -12.13 -8.77 -7.51
C MET A 7 -11.63 -9.29 -8.87
N ALA A 8 -12.19 -10.38 -9.38
CA ALA A 8 -11.81 -10.89 -10.71
C ALA A 8 -12.36 -9.97 -11.82
N LYS A 9 -13.62 -9.52 -11.69
CA LYS A 9 -14.25 -8.56 -12.58
C LYS A 9 -13.53 -7.20 -12.53
N PHE A 10 -13.19 -6.76 -11.33
CA PHE A 10 -12.46 -5.51 -11.11
C PHE A 10 -11.04 -5.53 -11.70
N ALA A 11 -10.26 -6.59 -11.46
CA ALA A 11 -8.92 -6.73 -12.02
C ALA A 11 -8.96 -6.76 -13.56
N LYS A 12 -9.96 -7.46 -14.14
CA LYS A 12 -10.18 -7.44 -15.59
C LYS A 12 -10.51 -6.04 -16.09
N PHE A 13 -11.39 -5.32 -15.42
CA PHE A 13 -11.72 -3.92 -15.75
C PHE A 13 -10.48 -3.03 -15.69
N CYS A 14 -9.69 -3.10 -14.62
CA CYS A 14 -8.45 -2.33 -14.48
C CYS A 14 -7.46 -2.61 -15.63
N LYS A 15 -7.38 -3.87 -16.07
CA LYS A 15 -6.56 -4.26 -17.21
C LYS A 15 -7.12 -3.67 -18.52
N ASP A 16 -8.40 -3.88 -18.79
CA ASP A 16 -9.04 -3.46 -20.04
C ASP A 16 -8.99 -1.92 -20.21
N MET A 17 -9.10 -1.19 -19.10
CA MET A 17 -8.99 0.27 -19.09
C MET A 17 -7.56 0.81 -19.09
N GLY A 18 -6.56 -0.02 -18.90
CA GLY A 18 -5.16 0.41 -18.86
C GLY A 18 -4.75 1.04 -17.55
N PHE A 19 -5.30 0.58 -16.43
CA PHE A 19 -4.82 0.97 -15.10
C PHE A 19 -3.65 0.11 -14.65
N VAL A 20 -3.81 -1.21 -14.59
CA VAL A 20 -2.77 -2.12 -14.08
C VAL A 20 -2.73 -3.40 -14.91
N TYR A 21 -1.52 -3.85 -15.24
CA TYR A 21 -1.24 -5.08 -15.95
C TYR A 21 -0.37 -6.01 -15.10
N GLN A 22 -0.47 -7.32 -15.31
CA GLN A 22 0.54 -8.22 -14.79
C GLN A 22 1.86 -8.01 -15.55
N SER A 23 2.96 -7.85 -14.83
CA SER A 23 4.25 -7.64 -15.47
C SER A 23 4.66 -8.83 -16.32
N SER A 24 5.19 -8.55 -17.52
CA SER A 24 5.66 -9.56 -18.49
C SER A 24 4.60 -10.59 -18.89
N GLU A 25 3.34 -10.20 -18.97
CA GLU A 25 2.19 -11.09 -19.22
C GLU A 25 2.34 -11.92 -20.49
N ILE A 26 2.96 -11.40 -21.54
CA ILE A 26 3.21 -12.14 -22.80
C ILE A 26 4.07 -13.39 -22.62
N TYR A 27 4.81 -13.49 -21.51
CA TYR A 27 5.62 -14.65 -21.11
C TYR A 27 4.99 -15.44 -19.97
N GLY A 28 3.68 -15.25 -19.69
CA GLY A 28 2.97 -15.89 -18.59
C GLY A 28 2.98 -15.08 -17.28
N GLY A 29 3.59 -13.91 -17.28
CA GLY A 29 3.68 -13.05 -16.11
C GLY A 29 4.64 -13.56 -15.03
N ILE A 30 4.89 -12.72 -14.03
CA ILE A 30 5.62 -13.10 -12.82
C ILE A 30 4.82 -12.63 -11.59
N ASN A 31 4.55 -13.54 -10.67
CA ASN A 31 3.68 -13.27 -9.53
C ASN A 31 4.28 -12.19 -8.59
N GLY A 32 3.45 -11.24 -8.20
CA GLY A 32 3.82 -10.16 -7.29
C GLY A 32 4.55 -8.98 -7.95
N PHE A 33 4.53 -8.90 -9.29
CA PHE A 33 5.04 -7.76 -10.06
C PHE A 33 3.94 -7.22 -10.98
N TRP A 34 3.80 -5.90 -11.01
CA TRP A 34 2.72 -5.21 -11.69
C TRP A 34 3.22 -4.01 -12.48
N ASP A 35 2.68 -3.81 -13.65
CA ASP A 35 2.94 -2.66 -14.51
C ASP A 35 1.73 -1.73 -14.51
N TYR A 36 1.96 -0.43 -14.45
CA TYR A 36 0.89 0.56 -14.59
C TYR A 36 0.74 0.98 -16.03
N GLY A 37 -0.47 0.82 -16.57
CA GLY A 37 -0.81 1.23 -17.92
C GLY A 37 -1.01 2.76 -18.05
N PRO A 38 -1.44 3.25 -19.22
CA PRO A 38 -1.53 4.69 -19.49
C PRO A 38 -2.39 5.48 -18.50
N LEU A 39 -3.54 4.95 -18.06
CA LEU A 39 -4.36 5.61 -17.03
C LEU A 39 -3.79 5.40 -15.63
N GLY A 40 -3.24 4.21 -15.36
CA GLY A 40 -2.69 3.88 -14.05
C GLY A 40 -1.44 4.69 -13.69
N VAL A 41 -0.54 4.93 -14.64
CA VAL A 41 0.67 5.72 -14.40
C VAL A 41 0.34 7.18 -14.08
N GLU A 42 -0.65 7.76 -14.76
CA GLU A 42 -1.10 9.13 -14.47
C GLU A 42 -1.82 9.21 -13.12
N LEU A 43 -2.66 8.22 -12.77
CA LEU A 43 -3.28 8.13 -11.45
C LEU A 43 -2.21 8.09 -10.35
N LYS A 44 -1.24 7.20 -10.46
CA LYS A 44 -0.17 7.02 -9.47
C LYS A 44 0.74 8.26 -9.37
N ARG A 45 1.02 8.93 -10.49
CA ARG A 45 1.76 10.20 -10.50
C ARG A 45 0.98 11.29 -9.76
N ASN A 46 -0.32 11.43 -10.03
CA ASN A 46 -1.18 12.41 -9.37
C ASN A 46 -1.27 12.16 -7.85
N ILE A 47 -1.32 10.89 -7.43
CA ILE A 47 -1.26 10.51 -6.00
C ILE A 47 0.06 10.99 -5.36
N LYS A 48 1.19 10.65 -5.98
CA LYS A 48 2.52 11.05 -5.47
C LYS A 48 2.72 12.57 -5.47
N GLU A 49 2.25 13.26 -6.50
CA GLU A 49 2.32 14.71 -6.55
C GLU A 49 1.41 15.38 -5.52
N ALA A 50 0.20 14.87 -5.29
CA ALA A 50 -0.68 15.36 -4.23
C ALA A 50 -0.02 15.19 -2.85
N TRP A 51 0.56 14.02 -2.58
CA TRP A 51 1.29 13.78 -1.35
C TRP A 51 2.49 14.71 -1.19
N TRP A 52 3.30 14.87 -2.26
CA TRP A 52 4.48 15.72 -2.24
C TRP A 52 4.11 17.20 -2.04
N GLN A 53 3.08 17.65 -2.71
CA GLN A 53 2.59 19.02 -2.59
C GLN A 53 2.07 19.31 -1.17
N ASP A 54 1.27 18.39 -0.60
CA ASP A 54 0.58 18.61 0.66
C ASP A 54 1.48 18.34 1.89
N MET A 55 2.47 17.43 1.77
CA MET A 55 3.31 17.03 2.90
C MET A 55 4.72 17.62 2.86
N VAL A 56 5.24 17.95 1.67
CA VAL A 56 6.64 18.41 1.53
C VAL A 56 6.73 19.88 1.17
N ARG A 57 5.97 20.33 0.15
CA ARG A 57 6.03 21.73 -0.31
C ARG A 57 5.20 22.67 0.55
N ASN A 58 4.05 22.21 0.99
CA ASN A 58 3.10 23.01 1.76
C ASN A 58 2.50 22.18 2.91
N PRO A 59 3.32 21.70 3.86
CA PRO A 59 2.83 20.93 5.00
C PRO A 59 1.90 21.80 5.85
N PRO A 60 0.83 21.24 6.44
CA PRO A 60 0.00 21.95 7.39
C PRO A 60 0.82 22.40 8.62
N PRO A 61 0.41 23.47 9.31
CA PRO A 61 1.06 23.91 10.54
C PRO A 61 1.11 22.79 11.59
N GLY A 62 2.16 22.75 12.38
CA GLY A 62 2.33 21.80 13.48
C GLY A 62 1.31 21.99 14.61
N PRO A 63 1.33 21.12 15.64
CA PRO A 63 0.31 21.08 16.69
C PRO A 63 0.18 22.38 17.51
N SER A 64 1.22 23.20 17.56
CA SER A 64 1.19 24.53 18.20
C SER A 64 1.06 25.69 17.20
N GLY A 65 0.69 25.39 15.94
CA GLY A 65 0.58 26.39 14.87
C GLY A 65 1.91 26.81 14.24
N GLN A 66 3.01 26.14 14.59
CA GLN A 66 4.34 26.44 14.04
C GLN A 66 4.49 25.93 12.60
N GLU A 67 5.30 26.65 11.82
CA GLU A 67 5.69 26.22 10.48
C GLU A 67 6.53 24.94 10.55
N ILE A 68 6.19 23.94 9.74
CA ILE A 68 6.95 22.71 9.56
C ILE A 68 7.86 22.84 8.34
N ARG A 69 9.12 22.51 8.49
CA ARG A 69 10.07 22.46 7.39
C ARG A 69 10.29 21.05 6.92
N MET A 70 10.04 20.82 5.64
CA MET A 70 10.21 19.53 4.98
C MET A 70 11.18 19.67 3.81
N VAL A 71 12.01 18.65 3.60
CA VAL A 71 12.90 18.56 2.45
C VAL A 71 12.80 17.19 1.81
N GLY A 72 13.07 17.13 0.52
CA GLY A 72 13.10 15.88 -0.24
C GLY A 72 14.49 15.26 -0.30
N LEU A 73 14.53 13.94 -0.37
CA LEU A 73 15.73 13.15 -0.63
C LEU A 73 15.41 12.04 -1.62
N ASP A 74 16.37 11.68 -2.48
CA ASP A 74 16.29 10.51 -3.35
C ASP A 74 17.55 9.66 -3.18
N CYS A 75 17.41 8.55 -2.46
CA CYS A 75 18.49 7.65 -2.14
C CYS A 75 18.62 6.53 -3.16
N SER A 76 19.83 6.04 -3.37
CA SER A 76 20.09 4.85 -4.17
C SER A 76 19.30 3.63 -3.65
N ILE A 77 18.81 2.81 -4.57
CA ILE A 77 18.15 1.53 -4.24
C ILE A 77 19.16 0.57 -3.60
N ILE A 78 20.36 0.50 -4.17
CA ILE A 78 21.46 -0.32 -3.66
C ILE A 78 22.33 0.56 -2.79
N MET A 79 22.48 0.17 -1.53
CA MET A 79 23.29 0.85 -0.52
C MET A 79 24.35 -0.09 0.02
N ASN A 80 25.30 0.44 0.78
CA ASN A 80 26.29 -0.38 1.47
C ASN A 80 25.58 -1.43 2.35
N PRO A 81 25.91 -2.73 2.27
CA PRO A 81 25.26 -3.78 3.04
C PRO A 81 25.27 -3.55 4.56
N LYS A 82 26.24 -2.80 5.08
CA LYS A 82 26.32 -2.43 6.50
C LYS A 82 25.13 -1.61 6.99
N VAL A 83 24.42 -0.91 6.08
CA VAL A 83 23.18 -0.17 6.41
C VAL A 83 22.13 -1.18 6.90
N TRP A 84 21.99 -2.30 6.21
CA TRP A 84 21.02 -3.34 6.53
C TRP A 84 21.42 -4.20 7.73
N VAL A 85 22.72 -4.31 8.00
CA VAL A 85 23.23 -4.92 9.23
C VAL A 85 22.94 -3.99 10.42
N ALA A 86 23.21 -2.71 10.30
CA ALA A 86 22.98 -1.72 11.35
C ALA A 86 21.50 -1.63 11.73
N SER A 87 20.61 -1.56 10.75
CA SER A 87 19.16 -1.50 10.97
C SER A 87 18.53 -2.83 11.43
N GLY A 88 19.30 -3.95 11.43
CA GLY A 88 18.81 -5.27 11.84
C GLY A 88 18.12 -6.08 10.74
N HIS A 89 17.86 -5.52 9.55
CA HIS A 89 17.14 -6.21 8.47
C HIS A 89 17.78 -7.54 8.07
N VAL A 90 19.12 -7.61 7.97
CA VAL A 90 19.80 -8.85 7.60
C VAL A 90 19.53 -9.97 8.61
N ALA A 91 19.36 -9.64 9.89
CA ALA A 91 19.19 -10.62 10.96
C ALA A 91 17.73 -11.01 11.20
N THR A 92 16.78 -10.08 11.04
CA THR A 92 15.41 -10.25 11.52
C THR A 92 14.33 -10.16 10.44
N PHE A 93 14.65 -9.60 9.25
CA PHE A 93 13.68 -9.43 8.19
C PHE A 93 13.46 -10.71 7.39
N ALA A 94 12.78 -11.67 8.03
CA ALA A 94 12.51 -12.99 7.49
C ALA A 94 11.14 -13.49 7.92
N ASP A 95 10.49 -14.26 7.05
CA ASP A 95 9.22 -14.91 7.35
C ASP A 95 9.42 -16.39 7.70
N PRO A 96 8.74 -16.90 8.74
CA PRO A 96 8.68 -18.32 9.01
C PRO A 96 7.91 -19.02 7.89
N THR A 97 8.61 -19.83 7.10
CA THR A 97 8.09 -20.40 5.86
C THR A 97 8.25 -21.90 5.83
N ARG A 98 7.23 -22.60 5.34
CA ARG A 98 7.24 -24.05 5.11
C ARG A 98 7.23 -24.36 3.64
N LYS A 99 8.10 -25.24 3.18
CA LYS A 99 8.09 -25.76 1.81
C LYS A 99 7.27 -27.04 1.75
N CYS A 100 6.36 -27.12 0.78
CA CYS A 100 5.61 -28.34 0.53
C CYS A 100 6.45 -29.36 -0.24
N PRO A 101 6.70 -30.57 0.29
CA PRO A 101 7.43 -31.60 -0.43
C PRO A 101 6.63 -32.18 -1.62
N GLY A 102 5.30 -32.07 -1.58
CA GLY A 102 4.42 -32.63 -2.63
C GLY A 102 4.28 -31.76 -3.89
N CYS A 103 4.29 -30.44 -3.76
CA CYS A 103 4.09 -29.53 -4.90
C CYS A 103 5.18 -28.44 -5.01
N GLY A 104 6.15 -28.41 -4.10
CA GLY A 104 7.25 -27.44 -4.10
C GLY A 104 6.89 -26.01 -3.68
N LYS A 105 5.61 -25.69 -3.47
CA LYS A 105 5.17 -24.36 -3.07
C LYS A 105 5.57 -24.02 -1.64
N PHE A 106 5.78 -22.73 -1.40
CA PHE A 106 6.06 -22.18 -0.09
C PHE A 106 4.80 -21.58 0.54
N THR A 107 4.65 -21.69 1.86
CA THR A 107 3.54 -21.13 2.64
C THR A 107 4.08 -20.52 3.91
N ARG A 108 3.63 -19.34 4.28
CA ARG A 108 3.95 -18.71 5.58
C ARG A 108 3.37 -19.54 6.71
N ALA A 109 4.21 -19.87 7.70
CA ALA A 109 3.80 -20.72 8.82
C ALA A 109 2.84 -20.00 9.78
N ASP A 110 3.07 -18.71 10.01
CA ASP A 110 2.25 -17.85 10.87
C ASP A 110 0.86 -17.53 10.29
N GLN A 111 0.71 -17.56 8.95
CA GLN A 111 -0.56 -17.30 8.26
C GLN A 111 -1.22 -18.57 7.71
N LEU A 112 -0.68 -19.74 8.04
CA LEU A 112 -1.10 -20.99 7.41
C LEU A 112 -2.61 -21.25 7.52
N TRP A 113 -3.20 -21.02 8.70
CA TRP A 113 -4.62 -21.29 8.90
C TRP A 113 -5.54 -20.34 8.16
N ALA A 114 -5.18 -19.06 8.05
CA ALA A 114 -5.91 -18.09 7.23
C ALA A 114 -5.87 -18.49 5.75
N ILE A 115 -4.67 -18.88 5.25
CA ILE A 115 -4.50 -19.32 3.85
C ILE A 115 -5.25 -20.64 3.58
N LEU A 116 -5.29 -21.56 4.55
CA LEU A 116 -6.05 -22.81 4.45
C LEU A 116 -7.54 -22.55 4.38
N ALA A 117 -8.06 -21.64 5.20
CA ALA A 117 -9.47 -21.26 5.19
C ALA A 117 -9.93 -20.69 3.83
N GLU A 118 -9.03 -20.03 3.11
CA GLU A 118 -9.29 -19.49 1.76
C GLU A 118 -9.06 -20.53 0.64
N SER A 119 -8.48 -21.70 0.94
CA SER A 119 -8.12 -22.67 -0.11
C SER A 119 -9.34 -23.39 -0.70
N ASP A 120 -9.33 -23.57 -2.03
CA ASP A 120 -10.43 -24.22 -2.77
C ASP A 120 -10.77 -25.63 -2.24
N TRP A 121 -9.73 -26.40 -1.89
CA TRP A 121 -9.94 -27.77 -1.42
C TRP A 121 -10.54 -27.80 -0.01
N MET A 122 -10.12 -26.90 0.88
CA MET A 122 -10.68 -26.77 2.23
C MET A 122 -12.14 -26.36 2.16
N ASN A 123 -12.45 -25.29 1.42
CA ASN A 123 -13.82 -24.83 1.23
C ASN A 123 -14.71 -25.91 0.62
N SER A 124 -14.20 -26.64 -0.39
CA SER A 124 -14.94 -27.74 -1.01
C SER A 124 -15.15 -28.94 -0.06
N LEU A 125 -14.17 -29.22 0.82
CA LEU A 125 -14.27 -30.30 1.80
C LEU A 125 -15.26 -29.98 2.91
N LEU A 126 -15.25 -28.73 3.40
CA LEU A 126 -16.16 -28.27 4.45
C LEU A 126 -17.64 -28.34 4.04
N GLN A 127 -17.95 -28.24 2.75
CA GLN A 127 -19.31 -28.43 2.23
C GLN A 127 -19.86 -29.88 2.39
N GLU A 128 -18.97 -30.85 2.60
CA GLU A 128 -19.33 -32.24 2.82
C GLU A 128 -19.55 -32.58 4.32
N PHE A 129 -19.34 -31.60 5.20
CA PHE A 129 -19.63 -31.69 6.62
C PHE A 129 -21.12 -31.42 6.90
N ASP A 130 -21.75 -32.22 7.76
CA ASP A 130 -23.12 -31.96 8.19
C ASP A 130 -23.15 -31.05 9.42
N PRO A 131 -23.58 -29.80 9.27
CA PRO A 131 -23.59 -28.84 10.39
C PRO A 131 -24.65 -29.15 11.44
N VAL A 132 -25.67 -29.96 11.10
CA VAL A 132 -26.77 -30.28 12.01
C VAL A 132 -26.41 -31.41 12.96
N THR A 133 -25.75 -32.43 12.47
CA THR A 133 -25.37 -33.61 13.27
C THR A 133 -23.98 -33.49 13.89
N GLY A 134 -23.17 -32.54 13.44
CA GLY A 134 -21.75 -32.42 13.83
C GLY A 134 -20.89 -33.62 13.39
N LYS A 135 -21.42 -34.45 12.47
CA LYS A 135 -20.77 -35.70 12.02
C LYS A 135 -20.29 -35.58 10.59
N TYR A 136 -19.24 -36.32 10.29
CA TYR A 136 -18.75 -36.49 8.92
C TYR A 136 -19.51 -37.67 8.28
N ASP A 137 -20.18 -37.40 7.17
CA ASP A 137 -20.79 -38.44 6.35
C ASP A 137 -19.69 -39.15 5.54
N SER A 138 -19.28 -40.33 6.00
CA SER A 138 -18.22 -41.12 5.38
C SER A 138 -18.46 -41.41 3.89
N PRO A 139 -19.67 -41.75 3.43
CA PRO A 139 -19.96 -41.89 1.99
C PRO A 139 -19.75 -40.61 1.18
N ARG A 140 -20.17 -39.46 1.70
CA ARG A 140 -19.98 -38.15 1.03
C ARG A 140 -18.48 -37.76 0.96
N LEU A 141 -17.74 -37.92 2.05
CA LEU A 141 -16.29 -37.67 2.09
C LEU A 141 -15.53 -38.58 1.14
N MET A 142 -15.89 -39.86 1.06
CA MET A 142 -15.29 -40.79 0.12
C MET A 142 -15.58 -40.41 -1.33
N LYS A 143 -16.82 -40.00 -1.64
CA LYS A 143 -17.20 -39.50 -2.96
C LYS A 143 -16.41 -38.23 -3.32
N TRP A 144 -16.28 -37.29 -2.37
CA TRP A 144 -15.48 -36.09 -2.54
C TRP A 144 -14.02 -36.47 -2.80
N ALA A 145 -13.41 -37.33 -1.99
CA ALA A 145 -12.03 -37.77 -2.12
C ALA A 145 -11.73 -38.38 -3.50
N LYS A 146 -12.62 -39.26 -4.01
CA LYS A 146 -12.48 -39.89 -5.31
C LYS A 146 -12.83 -38.97 -6.50
N GLY A 147 -13.40 -37.80 -6.28
CA GLY A 147 -13.83 -36.86 -7.29
C GLY A 147 -13.13 -35.51 -7.24
N LYS A 148 -13.73 -34.54 -6.55
CA LYS A 148 -13.19 -33.16 -6.42
C LYS A 148 -11.84 -33.12 -5.72
N GLY A 149 -11.67 -33.96 -4.67
CA GLY A 149 -10.45 -34.02 -3.88
C GLY A 149 -9.21 -34.35 -4.71
N GLN A 150 -9.31 -35.30 -5.64
CA GLN A 150 -8.19 -35.64 -6.53
C GLN A 150 -7.73 -34.48 -7.42
N LYS A 151 -8.64 -33.57 -7.77
CA LYS A 151 -8.30 -32.39 -8.58
C LYS A 151 -7.75 -31.26 -7.74
N LEU A 152 -8.33 -31.03 -6.57
CA LEU A 152 -8.01 -29.86 -5.73
C LEU A 152 -6.87 -30.12 -4.74
N ALA A 153 -6.81 -31.33 -4.16
CA ALA A 153 -5.82 -31.71 -3.15
C ALA A 153 -5.29 -33.13 -3.37
N PRO A 154 -4.59 -33.41 -4.47
CA PRO A 154 -4.15 -34.76 -4.85
C PRO A 154 -3.22 -35.44 -3.85
N ASN A 155 -2.60 -34.68 -2.99
CA ASN A 155 -1.64 -35.16 -1.98
C ASN A 155 -2.21 -35.24 -0.56
N LEU A 156 -3.49 -34.91 -0.36
CA LEU A 156 -4.15 -35.04 0.93
C LEU A 156 -4.27 -36.53 1.31
N ALA A 157 -4.03 -36.89 2.57
CA ALA A 157 -4.10 -38.28 3.05
C ALA A 157 -5.47 -38.90 2.76
N LEU A 158 -6.56 -38.18 3.03
CA LEU A 158 -7.94 -38.59 2.71
C LEU A 158 -8.13 -38.91 1.21
N VAL A 159 -7.43 -38.23 0.32
CA VAL A 159 -7.51 -38.46 -1.11
C VAL A 159 -6.70 -39.68 -1.54
N LYS A 160 -5.51 -39.84 -0.97
CA LYS A 160 -4.61 -40.97 -1.28
C LYS A 160 -5.14 -42.30 -0.74
N ASN A 161 -5.63 -42.30 0.50
CA ASN A 161 -6.09 -43.48 1.22
C ASN A 161 -7.44 -43.23 1.92
N PRO A 162 -8.55 -43.04 1.15
CA PRO A 162 -9.82 -42.61 1.74
C PRO A 162 -10.37 -43.59 2.79
N GLU A 163 -10.20 -44.89 2.58
CA GLU A 163 -10.73 -45.93 3.48
C GLU A 163 -9.98 -45.96 4.81
N VAL A 164 -8.66 -45.86 4.79
CA VAL A 164 -7.82 -45.84 5.99
C VAL A 164 -8.08 -44.55 6.79
N THR A 165 -8.12 -43.40 6.13
CA THR A 165 -8.35 -42.10 6.79
C THR A 165 -9.74 -42.05 7.42
N LEU A 166 -10.77 -42.53 6.71
CA LEU A 166 -12.16 -42.57 7.24
C LEU A 166 -12.35 -43.57 8.38
N SER A 167 -11.68 -44.73 8.34
CA SER A 167 -11.68 -45.69 9.46
C SER A 167 -11.06 -45.06 10.70
N PHE A 168 -9.97 -44.33 10.56
CA PHE A 168 -9.32 -43.64 11.64
C PHE A 168 -10.19 -42.51 12.24
N LEU A 169 -10.83 -41.70 11.40
CA LEU A 169 -11.80 -40.68 11.81
C LEU A 169 -12.99 -41.30 12.56
N ALA A 170 -13.57 -42.36 12.03
CA ALA A 170 -14.70 -43.04 12.66
C ALA A 170 -14.35 -43.59 14.05
N THR A 171 -13.15 -44.15 14.21
CA THR A 171 -12.71 -44.74 15.47
C THR A 171 -12.45 -43.65 16.52
N ARG A 172 -11.89 -42.52 16.13
CA ARG A 172 -11.47 -41.48 17.07
C ARG A 172 -12.50 -40.37 17.31
N VAL A 173 -13.21 -39.94 16.29
CA VAL A 173 -14.24 -38.87 16.37
C VAL A 173 -15.56 -39.40 16.92
N ASN A 174 -15.99 -40.57 16.48
CA ASN A 174 -17.24 -41.19 16.93
C ASN A 174 -17.13 -41.90 18.28
N GLY A 175 -15.89 -42.15 18.74
CA GLY A 175 -15.64 -42.75 20.06
C GLY A 175 -15.55 -41.77 21.23
N GLN A 176 -15.60 -40.46 20.94
CA GLN A 176 -15.61 -39.41 21.98
C GLN A 176 -16.90 -38.58 21.88
N PRO A 177 -17.81 -38.65 22.84
CA PRO A 177 -19.17 -38.09 22.72
C PRO A 177 -19.27 -36.56 22.97
N GLU A 178 -18.23 -35.84 23.32
CA GLU A 178 -18.42 -34.54 24.00
C GLU A 178 -18.06 -33.27 23.22
N ALA A 179 -17.39 -33.30 22.08
CA ALA A 179 -17.23 -32.11 21.24
C ALA A 179 -16.89 -32.47 19.79
N PRO A 180 -17.44 -31.76 18.78
CA PRO A 180 -16.90 -31.87 17.43
C PRO A 180 -15.47 -31.33 17.41
N PRO A 181 -14.53 -31.99 16.66
CA PRO A 181 -13.17 -31.51 16.55
C PRO A 181 -13.17 -30.08 15.97
N SER A 182 -12.26 -29.25 16.44
CA SER A 182 -12.05 -27.93 15.83
C SER A 182 -11.71 -28.10 14.34
N LEU A 183 -11.93 -27.05 13.54
CA LEU A 183 -11.57 -27.05 12.12
C LEU A 183 -10.11 -27.44 11.91
N GLN A 184 -9.24 -27.00 12.80
CA GLN A 184 -7.80 -27.32 12.77
C GLN A 184 -7.55 -28.80 13.02
N GLU A 185 -8.19 -29.40 14.02
CA GLU A 185 -8.09 -30.82 14.29
C GLU A 185 -8.60 -31.65 13.12
N PHE A 186 -9.80 -31.35 12.61
CA PHE A 186 -10.34 -32.01 11.43
C PHE A 186 -9.40 -31.94 10.23
N THR A 187 -8.88 -30.78 9.93
CA THR A 187 -7.96 -30.57 8.81
C THR A 187 -6.69 -31.40 8.97
N ARG A 188 -6.17 -31.49 10.18
CA ARG A 188 -5.00 -32.33 10.50
C ARG A 188 -5.33 -33.82 10.35
N TYR A 189 -6.53 -34.27 10.76
CA TYR A 189 -6.97 -35.66 10.59
C TYR A 189 -7.03 -36.09 9.13
N VAL A 190 -7.63 -35.29 8.27
CA VAL A 190 -7.76 -35.63 6.84
C VAL A 190 -6.44 -35.49 6.06
N ALA A 191 -5.44 -34.80 6.64
CA ALA A 191 -4.14 -34.56 6.04
C ALA A 191 -3.11 -35.64 6.34
N THR A 192 -3.25 -36.38 7.45
CA THR A 192 -2.26 -37.37 7.91
C THR A 192 -2.88 -38.76 8.09
N GLU A 193 -2.18 -39.81 7.64
CA GLU A 193 -2.64 -41.20 7.76
C GLU A 193 -2.46 -41.78 9.16
N GLN A 194 -1.52 -41.23 9.94
CA GLN A 194 -1.15 -41.72 11.27
C GLN A 194 -0.87 -40.57 12.22
N LEU A 195 -1.87 -40.09 12.92
CA LEU A 195 -1.76 -38.95 13.82
C LEU A 195 -0.87 -39.20 15.04
N GLU A 196 -0.85 -40.42 15.54
CA GLU A 196 -0.13 -40.77 16.76
C GLU A 196 1.36 -40.96 16.55
N ALA A 197 1.78 -41.40 15.37
CA ALA A 197 3.17 -41.70 15.04
C ALA A 197 4.00 -40.51 14.52
N THR A 198 3.34 -39.49 13.95
CA THR A 198 4.03 -38.43 13.21
C THR A 198 3.93 -37.04 13.83
N GLY A 199 3.17 -36.89 14.92
CA GLY A 199 2.75 -35.58 15.38
C GLY A 199 1.74 -34.92 14.40
N LEU A 200 1.02 -33.93 14.86
CA LEU A 200 0.06 -33.18 14.05
C LEU A 200 0.79 -32.38 12.96
N GLN A 201 0.80 -32.87 11.74
CA GLN A 201 1.35 -32.15 10.59
C GLN A 201 0.25 -31.30 9.93
N GLU A 202 0.64 -30.11 9.51
CA GLU A 202 -0.27 -29.17 8.85
C GLU A 202 -0.23 -29.35 7.35
N PRO A 203 -1.39 -29.32 6.68
CA PRO A 203 -1.46 -29.58 5.24
C PRO A 203 -1.11 -28.38 4.40
N CYS A 204 -0.61 -28.63 3.21
CA CYS A 204 -0.36 -27.62 2.20
C CYS A 204 -1.68 -27.05 1.64
N PRO A 205 -1.89 -25.73 1.65
CA PRO A 205 -3.10 -25.11 1.09
C PRO A 205 -3.30 -25.39 -0.41
N ALA A 206 -2.22 -25.67 -1.14
CA ALA A 206 -2.29 -25.86 -2.59
C ALA A 206 -2.54 -27.31 -3.01
N CYS A 207 -2.13 -28.32 -2.23
CA CYS A 207 -2.23 -29.72 -2.68
C CYS A 207 -2.56 -30.74 -1.57
N GLY A 208 -2.68 -30.27 -0.33
CA GLY A 208 -3.04 -31.11 0.82
C GLY A 208 -1.90 -31.98 1.39
N ALA A 209 -0.70 -31.97 0.82
CA ALA A 209 0.43 -32.75 1.37
C ALA A 209 0.88 -32.18 2.73
N PRO A 210 1.37 -33.03 3.67
CA PRO A 210 1.98 -32.55 4.91
C PRO A 210 3.12 -31.58 4.61
N LEU A 211 3.16 -30.44 5.32
CA LEU A 211 4.20 -29.44 5.18
C LEU A 211 5.45 -29.82 5.99
N GLY A 212 6.62 -29.48 5.48
CA GLY A 212 7.89 -29.60 6.19
C GLY A 212 7.99 -28.63 7.38
N GLU A 213 9.13 -28.68 8.07
CA GLU A 213 9.44 -27.74 9.15
C GLU A 213 9.47 -26.29 8.68
N ALA A 214 9.11 -25.37 9.59
CA ALA A 214 9.21 -23.95 9.32
C ALA A 214 10.69 -23.51 9.33
N LYS A 215 11.08 -22.74 8.33
CA LYS A 215 12.41 -22.13 8.23
C LYS A 215 12.25 -20.63 8.05
N GLN A 216 13.13 -19.85 8.64
CA GLN A 216 13.21 -18.42 8.37
C GLN A 216 13.73 -18.20 6.95
N VAL A 217 12.96 -17.49 6.13
CA VAL A 217 13.32 -17.14 4.75
C VAL A 217 13.43 -15.63 4.66
N SER A 218 14.63 -15.14 4.32
CA SER A 218 14.88 -13.71 4.17
C SER A 218 13.98 -13.11 3.09
N LEU A 219 13.39 -11.96 3.41
CA LEU A 219 12.60 -11.15 2.48
C LEU A 219 13.45 -10.16 1.68
N MET A 220 14.77 -10.08 1.94
CA MET A 220 15.67 -9.25 1.18
C MET A 220 15.95 -9.88 -0.19
N PHE A 221 15.81 -9.10 -1.27
CA PHE A 221 16.37 -9.49 -2.56
C PHE A 221 17.87 -9.29 -2.56
N GLU A 222 18.62 -10.34 -2.83
CA GLU A 222 20.08 -10.35 -2.91
C GLU A 222 20.56 -10.19 -4.35
N SER A 223 21.66 -9.47 -4.53
CA SER A 223 22.36 -9.31 -5.79
C SER A 223 23.87 -9.13 -5.54
N HIS A 224 24.64 -8.87 -6.57
CA HIS A 224 26.07 -8.61 -6.48
C HIS A 224 26.43 -7.33 -7.25
N ALA A 225 27.26 -6.48 -6.64
CA ALA A 225 27.83 -5.31 -7.28
C ALA A 225 29.26 -5.63 -7.72
N GLY A 226 29.52 -5.56 -9.03
CA GLY A 226 30.79 -5.94 -9.65
C GLY A 226 30.69 -7.18 -10.51
N LEU A 227 31.83 -7.65 -11.00
CA LEU A 227 31.91 -8.77 -11.96
C LEU A 227 31.88 -10.13 -11.25
N ASP A 228 32.47 -10.23 -10.09
CA ASP A 228 32.61 -11.48 -9.35
C ASP A 228 31.51 -11.61 -8.29
N LYS A 229 30.87 -12.78 -8.23
CA LYS A 229 29.86 -13.12 -7.24
C LYS A 229 30.52 -13.69 -5.98
N THR A 230 31.02 -12.80 -5.14
CA THR A 230 31.61 -13.14 -3.83
C THR A 230 30.75 -12.59 -2.70
N GLU A 231 30.96 -13.04 -1.46
CA GLU A 231 30.29 -12.45 -0.29
C GLU A 231 30.63 -10.97 -0.13
N GLU A 232 31.81 -10.53 -0.55
CA GLU A 232 32.24 -9.12 -0.46
C GLU A 232 31.52 -8.23 -1.47
N SER A 233 31.10 -8.79 -2.63
CA SER A 233 30.33 -8.07 -3.65
C SER A 233 28.83 -8.12 -3.43
N LYS A 234 28.38 -8.85 -2.40
CA LYS A 234 26.96 -9.04 -2.08
C LYS A 234 26.30 -7.72 -1.70
N VAL A 235 25.17 -7.44 -2.32
CA VAL A 235 24.33 -6.26 -2.05
C VAL A 235 22.86 -6.67 -1.99
N TYR A 236 22.03 -5.76 -1.47
CA TYR A 236 20.59 -5.98 -1.36
C TYR A 236 19.83 -4.87 -2.08
N LEU A 237 18.70 -5.23 -2.69
CA LEU A 237 17.68 -4.26 -3.05
C LEU A 237 16.98 -3.81 -1.75
N ARG A 238 16.83 -2.50 -1.55
CA ARG A 238 16.26 -1.96 -0.32
C ARG A 238 14.83 -2.46 -0.07
N PRO A 239 14.51 -2.98 1.13
CA PRO A 239 13.15 -3.40 1.50
C PRO A 239 12.27 -2.25 1.98
N GLU A 240 12.87 -1.07 2.24
CA GLU A 240 12.22 0.18 2.66
C GLU A 240 13.07 1.39 2.25
N THR A 241 12.47 2.56 2.27
CA THR A 241 13.17 3.83 1.92
C THR A 241 13.77 4.55 3.13
N ALA A 242 13.36 4.24 4.35
CA ALA A 242 13.75 4.88 5.61
C ALA A 242 15.27 4.92 5.84
N GLN A 243 15.94 3.79 5.67
CA GLN A 243 17.36 3.67 6.03
C GLN A 243 18.28 4.56 5.19
N GLY A 244 17.87 4.86 3.95
CA GLY A 244 18.58 5.84 3.12
C GLY A 244 18.52 7.25 3.71
N ILE A 245 17.39 7.60 4.33
CA ILE A 245 17.21 8.90 5.01
C ILE A 245 18.10 8.96 6.25
N PHE A 246 18.08 7.94 7.10
CA PHE A 246 18.92 7.92 8.31
C PHE A 246 20.41 7.97 7.99
N ALA A 247 20.87 7.23 6.98
CA ALA A 247 22.26 7.25 6.54
C ALA A 247 22.70 8.64 6.02
N ASN A 248 21.77 9.44 5.52
CA ASN A 248 21.99 10.78 5.00
C ASN A 248 21.59 11.91 5.97
N TYR A 249 21.12 11.60 7.17
CA TYR A 249 20.65 12.58 8.16
C TYR A 249 21.61 13.77 8.29
N ARG A 250 22.90 13.50 8.54
CA ARG A 250 23.91 14.55 8.72
C ARG A 250 24.18 15.35 7.44
N ASN A 251 24.22 14.68 6.28
CA ASN A 251 24.42 15.35 5.00
C ASN A 251 23.29 16.36 4.71
N VAL A 252 22.04 15.96 5.00
CA VAL A 252 20.87 16.82 4.82
C VAL A 252 20.93 17.99 5.81
N LEU A 253 21.17 17.72 7.09
CA LEU A 253 21.24 18.74 8.12
C LEU A 253 22.30 19.81 7.80
N ASP A 254 23.49 19.38 7.40
CA ASP A 254 24.62 20.31 7.09
C ASP A 254 24.37 21.15 5.83
N SER A 255 23.74 20.53 4.80
CA SER A 255 23.50 21.21 3.52
C SER A 255 22.33 22.19 3.58
N THR A 256 21.31 21.90 4.41
CA THR A 256 20.08 22.69 4.49
C THR A 256 20.02 23.61 5.70
N ARG A 257 20.85 23.37 6.72
CA ARG A 257 20.86 24.09 8.02
C ARG A 257 19.49 24.08 8.70
N LEU A 258 18.78 22.96 8.58
CA LEU A 258 17.48 22.77 9.21
C LEU A 258 17.61 22.74 10.73
N LYS A 259 16.58 23.22 11.41
CA LYS A 259 16.43 23.16 12.86
C LYS A 259 15.26 22.25 13.21
N LEU A 260 15.34 21.56 14.34
CA LEU A 260 14.22 20.77 14.86
C LEU A 260 13.01 21.65 15.17
N PRO A 261 11.79 21.20 14.92
CA PRO A 261 11.48 19.95 14.22
C PRO A 261 11.50 20.11 12.69
N PHE A 262 11.90 19.06 11.97
CA PHE A 262 11.90 19.04 10.51
C PHE A 262 11.72 17.62 9.98
N GLY A 263 11.30 17.47 8.73
CA GLY A 263 11.17 16.17 8.09
C GLY A 263 11.99 16.03 6.81
N ILE A 264 12.41 14.80 6.54
CA ILE A 264 13.01 14.39 5.27
C ILE A 264 12.04 13.39 4.62
N ALA A 265 11.66 13.66 3.38
CA ALA A 265 10.69 12.87 2.64
C ALA A 265 11.31 12.20 1.43
N GLN A 266 10.88 11.00 1.14
CA GLN A 266 11.27 10.25 -0.05
C GLN A 266 10.08 9.55 -0.68
N VAL A 267 10.02 9.56 -2.01
CA VAL A 267 9.18 8.66 -2.81
C VAL A 267 10.12 7.75 -3.58
N GLY A 268 10.02 6.45 -3.35
CA GLY A 268 10.95 5.53 -4.00
C GLY A 268 10.52 4.07 -3.98
N LYS A 269 11.10 3.29 -4.89
CA LYS A 269 10.88 1.85 -4.95
C LYS A 269 11.52 1.12 -3.79
N ALA A 270 10.81 0.11 -3.29
CA ALA A 270 11.26 -0.86 -2.32
C ALA A 270 10.92 -2.28 -2.79
N PHE A 271 11.63 -3.28 -2.27
CA PHE A 271 11.58 -4.65 -2.76
C PHE A 271 11.52 -5.63 -1.59
N ARG A 272 10.49 -6.47 -1.56
CA ARG A 272 10.34 -7.53 -0.56
C ARG A 272 10.06 -8.84 -1.26
N ASN A 273 10.90 -9.84 -1.05
CA ASN A 273 10.73 -11.16 -1.65
C ASN A 273 9.60 -11.93 -0.97
N GLU A 274 8.39 -11.36 -1.06
CA GLU A 274 7.18 -11.90 -0.45
C GLU A 274 6.96 -13.36 -0.83
N VAL A 275 6.71 -14.18 0.18
CA VAL A 275 6.44 -15.62 -0.01
C VAL A 275 5.12 -15.84 -0.73
N THR A 276 4.09 -15.06 -0.36
CA THR A 276 2.74 -15.20 -0.89
C THR A 276 2.20 -13.83 -1.33
N PRO A 277 2.61 -13.32 -2.51
CA PRO A 277 1.96 -12.14 -3.10
C PRO A 277 0.50 -12.44 -3.39
N ARG A 278 -0.41 -11.50 -3.04
CA ARG A 278 -1.85 -11.68 -3.18
C ARG A 278 -2.60 -10.36 -3.26
N ASN A 279 -3.88 -10.44 -3.61
CA ASN A 279 -4.78 -9.30 -3.62
C ASN A 279 -4.31 -8.17 -4.53
N PHE A 280 -3.99 -8.52 -5.80
CA PHE A 280 -3.59 -7.56 -6.83
C PHE A 280 -2.34 -6.77 -6.39
N THR A 281 -2.34 -5.43 -6.46
CA THR A 281 -1.19 -4.60 -6.06
C THR A 281 -1.08 -4.40 -4.54
N PHE A 282 -1.98 -4.99 -3.73
CA PHE A 282 -1.95 -4.85 -2.26
C PHE A 282 -0.68 -5.44 -1.63
N ARG A 283 -0.28 -6.66 -2.06
CA ARG A 283 0.94 -7.32 -1.61
C ARG A 283 1.77 -7.76 -2.81
N SER A 284 2.73 -6.94 -3.17
CA SER A 284 3.65 -7.12 -4.30
C SER A 284 5.10 -7.19 -3.85
N ARG A 285 5.97 -7.71 -4.72
CA ARG A 285 7.41 -7.86 -4.45
C ARG A 285 8.21 -6.62 -4.79
N GLU A 286 7.71 -5.80 -5.70
CA GLU A 286 8.21 -4.48 -6.04
C GLU A 286 7.08 -3.48 -5.86
N PHE A 287 7.32 -2.40 -5.11
CA PHE A 287 6.33 -1.37 -4.79
C PHE A 287 7.01 -0.03 -4.57
N GLU A 288 6.24 1.05 -4.50
CA GLU A 288 6.73 2.39 -4.13
C GLU A 288 6.22 2.79 -2.77
N GLN A 289 7.12 3.38 -1.95
CA GLN A 289 6.78 4.02 -0.68
C GLN A 289 6.81 5.54 -0.84
N MET A 290 5.92 6.20 -0.12
CA MET A 290 5.92 7.64 0.17
C MET A 290 6.17 7.76 1.67
N GLU A 291 7.37 8.14 2.05
CA GLU A 291 7.88 8.01 3.41
C GLU A 291 8.44 9.33 3.91
N ILE A 292 8.17 9.62 5.17
CA ILE A 292 8.69 10.78 5.90
C ILE A 292 9.41 10.29 7.13
N GLU A 293 10.63 10.76 7.35
CA GLU A 293 11.29 10.70 8.65
C GLU A 293 11.26 12.10 9.26
N PHE A 294 10.43 12.25 10.28
CA PHE A 294 10.24 13.52 10.96
C PHE A 294 11.03 13.55 12.26
N PHE A 295 12.03 14.42 12.30
CA PHE A 295 12.96 14.56 13.42
C PHE A 295 12.46 15.63 14.39
N CYS A 296 12.38 15.28 15.67
CA CYS A 296 11.89 16.18 16.71
C CYS A 296 12.66 16.03 18.03
N HIS A 297 12.44 16.96 18.94
CA HIS A 297 12.97 16.86 20.28
C HIS A 297 12.34 15.69 21.04
N PRO A 298 13.12 14.85 21.78
CA PRO A 298 12.58 13.69 22.49
C PRO A 298 11.39 13.98 23.40
N ALA A 299 11.41 15.13 24.10
CA ALA A 299 10.31 15.52 24.99
C ALA A 299 8.99 15.89 24.28
N GLU A 300 9.03 16.16 22.98
CA GLU A 300 7.85 16.54 22.17
C GLU A 300 7.39 15.40 21.25
N SER A 301 8.13 14.31 21.22
CA SER A 301 7.94 13.25 20.23
C SER A 301 6.57 12.58 20.27
N GLN A 302 5.95 12.45 21.45
CA GLN A 302 4.60 11.91 21.58
C GLN A 302 3.55 12.83 20.92
N GLN A 303 3.67 14.15 21.12
CA GLN A 303 2.77 15.14 20.50
C GLN A 303 2.89 15.12 18.97
N TRP A 304 4.13 14.97 18.45
CA TRP A 304 4.36 14.87 17.01
C TRP A 304 3.86 13.56 16.43
N TYR A 305 3.94 12.45 17.17
CA TYR A 305 3.35 11.18 16.76
C TYR A 305 1.83 11.29 16.59
N GLU A 306 1.14 11.85 17.57
CA GLU A 306 -0.30 12.06 17.52
C GLU A 306 -0.71 13.00 16.38
N TYR A 307 0.06 14.08 16.17
CA TYR A 307 -0.15 15.02 15.08
C TYR A 307 -0.06 14.33 13.71
N TRP A 308 1.01 13.58 13.46
CA TRP A 308 1.20 12.90 12.18
C TRP A 308 0.14 11.84 11.94
N ARG A 309 -0.22 11.04 12.94
CA ARG A 309 -1.30 10.05 12.86
C ARG A 309 -2.61 10.71 12.39
N ASP A 310 -3.03 11.77 13.04
CA ASP A 310 -4.31 12.43 12.78
C ASP A 310 -4.28 13.18 11.44
N LEU A 311 -3.19 13.83 11.12
CA LEU A 311 -2.98 14.50 9.83
C LEU A 311 -3.06 13.51 8.66
N ARG A 312 -2.37 12.38 8.77
CA ARG A 312 -2.36 11.38 7.71
C ARG A 312 -3.73 10.77 7.46
N LYS A 313 -4.45 10.42 8.52
CA LYS A 313 -5.83 9.95 8.40
C LYS A 313 -6.73 10.98 7.71
N LYS A 314 -6.65 12.25 8.12
CA LYS A 314 -7.43 13.33 7.52
C LYS A 314 -7.11 13.50 6.04
N TRP A 315 -5.84 13.43 5.67
CA TRP A 315 -5.38 13.64 4.29
C TRP A 315 -6.04 12.70 3.29
N TYR A 316 -6.18 11.42 3.60
CA TYR A 316 -6.86 10.45 2.74
C TYR A 316 -8.29 10.87 2.41
N SER A 317 -9.01 11.39 3.40
CA SER A 317 -10.38 11.86 3.20
C SER A 317 -10.46 13.09 2.29
N THR A 318 -9.47 13.96 2.29
CA THR A 318 -9.41 15.11 1.37
C THR A 318 -9.19 14.71 -0.09
N LEU A 319 -8.82 13.47 -0.35
CA LEU A 319 -8.61 12.91 -1.70
C LEU A 319 -9.71 11.93 -2.12
N GLY A 320 -10.83 11.91 -1.39
CA GLY A 320 -12.03 11.18 -1.77
C GLY A 320 -12.17 9.79 -1.17
N ILE A 321 -11.25 9.36 -0.26
CA ILE A 321 -11.48 8.14 0.52
C ILE A 321 -12.52 8.43 1.60
N GLN A 322 -13.57 7.62 1.67
CA GLN A 322 -14.63 7.81 2.66
C GLN A 322 -14.09 7.54 4.08
N SER A 323 -14.35 8.46 4.99
CA SER A 323 -13.84 8.38 6.38
C SER A 323 -14.27 7.12 7.12
N ASP A 324 -15.47 6.58 6.82
CA ASP A 324 -16.00 5.36 7.42
C ASP A 324 -15.21 4.10 7.01
N ASN A 325 -14.50 4.16 5.88
CA ASN A 325 -13.65 3.09 5.39
C ASN A 325 -12.23 3.16 5.98
N LEU A 326 -11.88 4.24 6.71
CA LEU A 326 -10.57 4.46 7.32
C LEU A 326 -10.63 4.26 8.83
N LYS A 327 -9.83 3.34 9.37
CA LYS A 327 -9.75 3.06 10.80
C LYS A 327 -8.31 3.15 11.30
N PRO A 328 -8.01 4.03 12.26
CA PRO A 328 -6.73 3.96 12.96
C PRO A 328 -6.77 2.77 13.93
N ARG A 329 -5.74 1.92 13.90
CA ARG A 329 -5.53 0.80 14.80
C ARG A 329 -4.15 0.90 15.42
N GLU A 330 -4.09 1.06 16.72
CA GLU A 330 -2.82 0.96 17.45
C GLU A 330 -2.37 -0.50 17.52
N GLN A 331 -1.11 -0.75 17.19
CA GLN A 331 -0.52 -2.09 17.28
C GLN A 331 -0.34 -2.48 18.74
N GLY A 332 -0.67 -3.74 19.07
CA GLY A 332 -0.43 -4.31 20.39
C GLY A 332 1.07 -4.47 20.67
N ALA A 333 1.44 -4.62 21.94
CA ALA A 333 2.84 -4.71 22.36
C ALA A 333 3.62 -5.88 21.73
N ASP A 334 2.92 -6.91 21.28
CA ASP A 334 3.46 -8.10 20.59
C ASP A 334 3.54 -7.92 19.06
N GLU A 335 2.90 -6.89 18.52
CA GLU A 335 2.93 -6.55 17.09
C GLU A 335 3.93 -5.45 16.76
N VAL A 336 4.16 -4.51 17.71
CA VAL A 336 5.05 -3.36 17.52
C VAL A 336 6.46 -3.84 17.18
N ALA A 337 7.01 -3.31 16.09
CA ALA A 337 8.37 -3.62 15.68
C ALA A 337 9.38 -3.23 16.77
N PHE A 338 10.44 -4.03 16.92
CA PHE A 338 11.46 -3.89 17.98
C PHE A 338 12.17 -2.51 18.00
N TYR A 339 12.10 -1.77 16.91
CA TYR A 339 12.66 -0.43 16.75
C TYR A 339 11.65 0.70 17.06
N SER A 340 10.40 0.38 17.29
CA SER A 340 9.33 1.36 17.52
C SER A 340 8.89 1.41 18.97
N ILE A 341 8.58 2.59 19.46
CA ILE A 341 7.97 2.84 20.78
C ILE A 341 6.44 2.62 20.70
N GLY A 342 5.85 2.89 19.55
CA GLY A 342 4.44 2.67 19.24
C GLY A 342 4.18 2.85 17.76
N THR A 343 3.18 2.18 17.21
CA THR A 343 2.78 2.26 15.82
C THR A 343 1.26 2.28 15.72
N THR A 344 0.73 3.18 14.90
CA THR A 344 -0.68 3.19 14.49
C THR A 344 -0.75 2.87 13.00
N ASP A 345 -1.51 1.84 12.66
CA ASP A 345 -1.89 1.56 11.28
C ASP A 345 -3.14 2.36 10.93
N ILE A 346 -3.09 3.10 9.84
CA ILE A 346 -4.27 3.64 9.19
C ILE A 346 -4.75 2.56 8.23
N GLU A 347 -5.81 1.88 8.60
CA GLU A 347 -6.36 0.77 7.84
C GLU A 347 -7.50 1.23 6.94
N TYR A 348 -7.63 0.58 5.78
CA TYR A 348 -8.73 0.77 4.83
C TYR A 348 -9.48 -0.55 4.61
N LEU A 349 -10.80 -0.47 4.52
CA LEU A 349 -11.65 -1.64 4.26
C LEU A 349 -11.66 -1.96 2.76
N PHE A 350 -10.69 -2.78 2.33
CA PHE A 350 -10.62 -3.25 0.95
C PHE A 350 -11.75 -4.24 0.61
N PRO A 351 -12.26 -4.23 -0.65
CA PRO A 351 -13.38 -5.11 -1.05
C PRO A 351 -13.08 -6.62 -0.98
N PHE A 352 -11.82 -7.02 -0.90
CA PHE A 352 -11.38 -8.41 -0.81
C PHE A 352 -11.25 -8.92 0.63
N SER A 353 -11.51 -8.10 1.64
CA SER A 353 -11.38 -8.47 3.05
C SER A 353 -12.63 -8.03 3.82
N ASP A 354 -13.04 -8.81 4.80
CA ASP A 354 -14.10 -8.43 5.74
C ASP A 354 -13.55 -7.52 6.85
N ASP A 355 -12.23 -7.60 7.10
CA ASP A 355 -11.53 -6.77 8.06
C ASP A 355 -10.72 -5.68 7.35
N PRO A 356 -10.61 -4.47 7.93
CA PRO A 356 -9.72 -3.43 7.43
C PRO A 356 -8.27 -3.92 7.33
N GLN A 357 -7.54 -3.43 6.35
CA GLN A 357 -6.15 -3.79 6.10
C GLN A 357 -5.29 -2.53 6.06
N GLU A 358 -4.05 -2.65 6.51
CA GLU A 358 -3.08 -1.56 6.55
C GLU A 358 -2.93 -0.84 5.20
N LEU A 359 -3.16 0.48 5.22
CA LEU A 359 -2.92 1.39 4.11
C LEU A 359 -1.63 2.19 4.32
N GLU A 360 -1.40 2.65 5.55
CA GLU A 360 -0.23 3.41 5.98
C GLU A 360 0.10 3.10 7.43
N GLY A 361 1.38 2.95 7.76
CA GLY A 361 1.88 2.90 9.12
C GLY A 361 2.37 4.28 9.57
N VAL A 362 2.04 4.67 10.80
CA VAL A 362 2.66 5.82 11.46
C VAL A 362 3.38 5.30 12.69
N ALA A 363 4.72 5.33 12.68
CA ALA A 363 5.55 4.76 13.73
C ALA A 363 6.28 5.83 14.55
N HIS A 364 6.33 5.66 15.84
CA HIS A 364 7.22 6.39 16.73
C HIS A 364 8.51 5.59 16.91
N ARG A 365 9.52 5.84 16.11
CA ARG A 365 10.78 5.08 16.07
C ARG A 365 11.78 5.47 17.18
N GLY A 366 11.49 6.53 17.93
CA GLY A 366 12.41 7.05 18.95
C GLY A 366 13.76 7.43 18.37
N ALA A 367 14.84 7.12 19.08
CA ALA A 367 16.21 7.34 18.65
C ALA A 367 16.88 6.06 18.09
N TYR A 368 16.12 4.99 17.85
CA TYR A 368 16.68 3.66 17.53
C TYR A 368 17.59 3.68 16.31
N ASP A 369 17.09 4.10 15.15
CA ASP A 369 17.83 4.02 13.88
C ASP A 369 19.08 4.88 13.89
N LEU A 370 18.97 6.15 14.33
CA LEU A 370 20.11 7.04 14.46
C LEU A 370 21.15 6.46 15.42
N GLY A 371 20.72 5.87 16.53
CA GLY A 371 21.58 5.20 17.51
C GLY A 371 22.31 3.97 16.93
N GLN A 372 21.60 3.15 16.12
CA GLN A 372 22.21 2.00 15.46
C GLN A 372 23.25 2.42 14.41
N HIS A 373 22.92 3.42 13.57
CA HIS A 373 23.88 3.95 12.61
C HIS A 373 25.07 4.62 13.29
N ALA A 374 24.88 5.34 14.39
CA ALA A 374 25.96 5.91 15.22
C ALA A 374 26.92 4.82 15.69
N LYS A 375 26.36 3.75 16.27
CA LYS A 375 27.12 2.60 16.78
C LYS A 375 27.89 1.88 15.68
N HIS A 376 27.22 1.51 14.60
CA HIS A 376 27.80 0.68 13.54
C HIS A 376 28.77 1.44 12.62
N SER A 377 28.60 2.75 12.46
CA SER A 377 29.53 3.60 11.70
C SER A 377 30.75 4.04 12.52
N GLY A 378 30.66 4.02 13.85
CA GLY A 378 31.65 4.62 14.75
C GLY A 378 31.68 6.15 14.74
N MET A 379 30.61 6.79 14.19
CA MET A 379 30.51 8.25 14.00
C MET A 379 29.35 8.83 14.81
N ALA A 380 29.33 8.59 16.11
CA ALA A 380 28.20 8.95 16.99
C ALA A 380 27.82 10.43 16.89
N GLU A 381 28.81 11.33 16.78
CA GLU A 381 28.60 12.76 16.70
C GLU A 381 27.81 13.22 15.46
N LYS A 382 27.80 12.41 14.38
CA LYS A 382 27.05 12.73 13.15
C LYS A 382 25.55 12.52 13.29
N PHE A 383 25.13 11.78 14.30
CA PHE A 383 23.72 11.45 14.55
C PHE A 383 23.13 12.23 15.73
N MET A 384 23.92 13.11 16.33
CA MET A 384 23.46 14.01 17.38
C MET A 384 23.07 15.37 16.79
N TYR A 385 22.01 15.94 17.35
CA TYR A 385 21.60 17.31 17.08
C TYR A 385 22.15 18.23 18.18
N PHE A 386 22.68 19.38 17.80
CA PHE A 386 23.08 20.44 18.71
C PHE A 386 22.07 21.58 18.63
N ASP A 387 21.38 21.85 19.74
CA ASP A 387 20.44 22.96 19.87
C ASP A 387 21.21 24.26 20.22
N GLU A 388 21.70 24.93 19.19
CA GLU A 388 22.45 26.18 19.32
C GLU A 388 21.59 27.30 19.90
N GLU A 389 20.29 27.35 19.60
CA GLU A 389 19.39 28.40 20.11
C GLU A 389 19.22 28.28 21.62
N ARG A 390 18.96 27.08 22.10
CA ARG A 390 18.86 26.80 23.53
C ARG A 390 20.19 27.02 24.22
N TRP A 391 21.29 26.58 23.60
CA TRP A 391 22.63 26.85 24.11
C TRP A 391 22.90 28.34 24.28
N ASN A 392 22.53 29.19 23.31
CA ASN A 392 22.71 30.62 23.36
C ASN A 392 21.77 31.31 24.35
N ALA A 393 20.53 30.83 24.48
CA ALA A 393 19.56 31.37 25.42
C ALA A 393 19.96 31.14 26.88
N ASP A 394 20.50 29.97 27.20
CA ASP A 394 20.92 29.59 28.56
C ASP A 394 22.33 30.05 28.91
N SER A 395 22.74 31.24 28.46
CA SER A 395 24.11 31.73 28.65
C SER A 395 24.46 32.14 30.09
N ALA A 396 23.48 32.31 30.98
CA ALA A 396 23.67 32.74 32.35
C ALA A 396 24.47 31.73 33.19
N GLY A 397 25.57 32.15 33.80
CA GLY A 397 26.42 31.33 34.69
C GLY A 397 27.45 30.43 33.99
N ARG A 398 27.54 30.48 32.64
CA ARG A 398 28.58 29.76 31.91
C ARG A 398 29.90 30.52 31.84
N THR A 399 30.99 29.77 31.91
CA THR A 399 32.36 30.30 31.84
C THR A 399 32.86 30.52 30.41
N THR A 400 32.13 29.95 29.41
CA THR A 400 32.49 30.03 27.98
C THR A 400 31.23 30.00 27.10
N ASN A 401 31.27 30.69 25.98
CA ASN A 401 30.22 30.66 24.96
C ASN A 401 30.43 29.53 23.93
N SER A 402 31.58 28.85 23.97
CA SER A 402 31.88 27.73 23.09
C SER A 402 31.41 26.41 23.74
N PHE A 403 30.44 25.72 23.11
CA PHE A 403 29.99 24.40 23.55
C PHE A 403 31.17 23.42 23.62
N LYS A 404 32.09 23.46 22.63
CA LYS A 404 33.27 22.59 22.58
C LYS A 404 34.22 22.85 23.78
N GLU A 405 34.41 24.10 24.18
CA GLU A 405 35.23 24.42 25.36
C GLU A 405 34.51 24.01 26.67
N TRP A 406 33.19 24.21 26.73
CA TRP A 406 32.40 23.79 27.86
C TRP A 406 32.44 22.24 28.05
N MET A 407 32.37 21.45 26.97
CA MET A 407 32.51 19.99 27.02
C MET A 407 33.85 19.54 27.61
N LYS A 408 34.95 20.33 27.50
CA LYS A 408 36.24 20.00 28.14
C LYS A 408 36.21 20.08 29.67
N THR A 409 35.19 20.72 30.23
CA THR A 409 35.00 20.78 31.70
C THR A 409 34.33 19.52 32.26
N ASN A 410 34.04 18.52 31.43
CA ASN A 410 33.32 17.28 31.78
C ASN A 410 31.98 17.56 32.49
N PRO A 411 31.08 18.33 31.89
CA PRO A 411 29.76 18.58 32.47
C PRO A 411 28.97 17.27 32.67
N PRO A 412 28.02 17.25 33.65
CA PRO A 412 27.14 16.11 33.82
C PRO A 412 26.38 15.77 32.52
N ALA A 413 26.17 14.47 32.23
CA ALA A 413 25.50 14.03 31.02
C ALA A 413 24.09 14.65 30.86
N ALA A 414 23.34 14.78 31.95
CA ALA A 414 22.01 15.41 31.96
C ALA A 414 22.04 16.88 31.57
N ASP A 415 23.17 17.60 31.79
CA ASP A 415 23.34 18.97 31.35
C ASP A 415 23.73 19.04 29.87
N VAL A 416 24.51 18.08 29.38
CA VAL A 416 24.86 17.96 27.95
C VAL A 416 23.61 17.66 27.12
N GLU A 417 22.77 16.74 27.56
CA GLU A 417 21.54 16.31 26.89
C GLU A 417 20.53 17.44 26.69
N LYS A 418 20.61 18.54 27.48
CA LYS A 418 19.80 19.73 27.27
C LYS A 418 20.08 20.41 25.93
N TYR A 419 21.30 20.28 25.41
CA TYR A 419 21.80 21.00 24.24
C TYR A 419 22.24 20.07 23.11
N GLN A 420 22.66 18.85 23.43
CA GLN A 420 23.10 17.88 22.44
C GLN A 420 22.48 16.49 22.72
N PHE A 421 21.66 16.02 21.79
CA PHE A 421 20.91 14.78 21.94
C PHE A 421 20.69 14.11 20.58
N THR A 422 20.34 12.84 20.58
CA THR A 422 19.85 12.13 19.40
C THR A 422 18.36 12.45 19.23
N PRO A 423 17.93 13.03 18.10
CA PRO A 423 16.50 13.29 17.86
C PRO A 423 15.66 12.03 17.89
N HIS A 424 14.40 12.17 18.30
CA HIS A 424 13.40 11.15 18.05
C HIS A 424 12.83 11.29 16.64
N VAL A 425 12.38 10.18 16.10
CA VAL A 425 11.86 10.09 14.74
C VAL A 425 10.42 9.60 14.76
N ILE A 426 9.58 10.29 14.01
CA ILE A 426 8.21 9.87 13.68
C ILE A 426 8.17 9.56 12.20
N GLU A 427 7.70 8.36 11.85
CA GLU A 427 7.67 7.84 10.48
C GLU A 427 6.24 7.61 10.01
N PRO A 428 5.65 8.50 9.21
CA PRO A 428 4.52 8.17 8.34
C PRO A 428 5.04 7.48 7.08
N SER A 429 4.63 6.23 6.84
CA SER A 429 5.05 5.43 5.69
C SER A 429 3.88 4.82 4.95
N ALA A 430 3.59 5.33 3.76
CA ALA A 430 2.48 4.91 2.91
C ALA A 430 2.97 4.17 1.66
N GLY A 431 2.32 3.05 1.33
CA GLY A 431 2.52 2.38 0.04
C GLY A 431 1.78 3.12 -1.08
N ALA A 432 2.51 3.70 -2.05
CA ALA A 432 1.88 4.35 -3.19
C ALA A 432 1.01 3.38 -4.01
N ASP A 433 1.41 2.13 -4.11
CA ASP A 433 0.67 1.08 -4.82
C ASP A 433 -0.60 0.66 -4.05
N ARG A 434 -0.52 0.53 -2.71
CA ARG A 434 -1.70 0.27 -1.87
C ARG A 434 -2.69 1.42 -1.93
N PHE A 435 -2.22 2.65 -1.86
CA PHE A 435 -3.10 3.81 -1.96
C PHE A 435 -3.70 3.93 -3.36
N THR A 436 -2.94 3.65 -4.42
CA THR A 436 -3.50 3.59 -5.78
C THR A 436 -4.62 2.54 -5.86
N LEU A 437 -4.44 1.37 -5.26
CA LEU A 437 -5.48 0.33 -5.20
C LEU A 437 -6.70 0.80 -4.41
N ALA A 438 -6.51 1.43 -3.24
CA ALA A 438 -7.61 1.96 -2.45
C ALA A 438 -8.41 3.01 -3.23
N VAL A 439 -7.73 3.93 -3.93
CA VAL A 439 -8.38 4.94 -4.81
C VAL A 439 -9.14 4.28 -5.96
N LEU A 440 -8.58 3.23 -6.58
CA LEU A 440 -9.26 2.49 -7.64
C LEU A 440 -10.52 1.78 -7.11
N CYS A 441 -10.44 1.15 -5.93
CA CYS A 441 -11.57 0.49 -5.29
C CYS A 441 -12.67 1.48 -4.86
N GLU A 442 -12.29 2.60 -4.26
CA GLU A 442 -13.21 3.64 -3.81
C GLU A 442 -13.95 4.31 -4.97
N ALA A 443 -13.22 4.52 -6.08
CA ALA A 443 -13.77 5.17 -7.26
C ALA A 443 -14.68 4.25 -8.10
N TYR A 444 -14.50 2.94 -8.04
CA TYR A 444 -15.25 1.99 -8.86
C TYR A 444 -16.72 1.94 -8.45
N THR A 445 -17.59 2.36 -9.34
CA THR A 445 -19.04 2.41 -9.10
C THR A 445 -19.78 1.81 -10.28
N GLU A 446 -20.72 0.92 -10.00
CA GLU A 446 -21.72 0.48 -10.99
C GLU A 446 -23.03 1.21 -10.68
N ASP A 447 -23.50 2.04 -11.58
CA ASP A 447 -24.80 2.70 -11.46
C ASP A 447 -25.73 2.34 -12.63
N LYS A 448 -27.02 2.58 -12.44
CA LYS A 448 -28.04 2.37 -13.46
C LYS A 448 -28.49 3.72 -13.99
N VAL A 449 -28.37 3.91 -15.27
CA VAL A 449 -28.79 5.13 -15.95
C VAL A 449 -29.69 4.79 -17.13
N PRO A 450 -30.67 5.63 -17.49
CA PRO A 450 -31.46 5.41 -18.69
C PRO A 450 -30.59 5.54 -19.95
N ASP A 451 -30.73 4.60 -20.88
CA ASP A 451 -30.17 4.72 -22.22
C ASP A 451 -30.97 5.77 -23.06
N ALA A 452 -30.55 6.00 -24.30
CA ALA A 452 -31.21 6.94 -25.20
C ALA A 452 -32.68 6.54 -25.54
N LYS A 453 -33.10 5.33 -25.19
CA LYS A 453 -34.47 4.81 -25.41
C LYS A 453 -35.26 4.72 -24.09
N GLY A 454 -34.67 5.13 -22.97
CA GLY A 454 -35.30 5.06 -21.65
C GLY A 454 -35.19 3.71 -20.92
N ASN A 455 -34.43 2.74 -21.46
CA ASN A 455 -34.18 1.49 -20.75
C ASN A 455 -33.06 1.66 -19.73
N GLU A 456 -33.15 0.97 -18.60
CA GLU A 456 -32.06 0.94 -17.63
C GLU A 456 -30.84 0.22 -18.21
N GLU A 457 -29.69 0.91 -18.20
CA GLU A 457 -28.41 0.35 -18.57
C GLU A 457 -27.43 0.49 -17.40
N THR A 458 -26.74 -0.59 -17.02
CA THR A 458 -25.68 -0.55 -16.02
C THR A 458 -24.42 0.05 -16.65
N ARG A 459 -23.89 1.10 -16.05
CA ARG A 459 -22.59 1.66 -16.43
C ARG A 459 -21.57 1.52 -15.31
N VAL A 460 -20.31 1.39 -15.68
CA VAL A 460 -19.18 1.54 -14.77
C VAL A 460 -18.70 2.99 -14.82
N VAL A 461 -18.49 3.57 -13.65
CA VAL A 461 -17.95 4.93 -13.49
C VAL A 461 -16.81 4.89 -12.48
N MET A 462 -15.67 5.48 -12.85
CA MET A 462 -14.56 5.69 -11.93
C MET A 462 -14.69 7.10 -11.32
N LYS A 463 -15.22 7.19 -10.09
CA LYS A 463 -15.47 8.46 -9.40
C LYS A 463 -14.22 8.98 -8.68
N PHE A 464 -13.11 9.15 -9.41
CA PHE A 464 -11.90 9.72 -8.83
C PHE A 464 -12.12 11.16 -8.36
N HIS A 465 -11.50 11.50 -7.23
CA HIS A 465 -11.32 12.90 -6.87
C HIS A 465 -10.61 13.65 -8.02
N PRO A 466 -11.03 14.87 -8.41
CA PRO A 466 -10.46 15.58 -9.58
C PRO A 466 -8.93 15.70 -9.54
N ARG A 467 -8.34 15.94 -8.37
CA ARG A 467 -6.87 15.98 -8.21
C ARG A 467 -6.18 14.67 -8.61
N LEU A 468 -6.84 13.52 -8.41
CA LEU A 468 -6.27 12.20 -8.68
C LEU A 468 -6.60 11.68 -10.07
N ALA A 469 -7.70 12.15 -10.69
CA ALA A 469 -8.16 11.69 -12.00
C ALA A 469 -7.03 11.69 -13.05
N PRO A 470 -6.81 10.57 -13.78
CA PRO A 470 -5.76 10.48 -14.80
C PRO A 470 -5.88 11.54 -15.89
N ILE A 471 -7.09 11.76 -16.38
CA ILE A 471 -7.45 12.77 -17.37
C ILE A 471 -8.31 13.82 -16.66
N LYS A 472 -7.93 15.10 -16.76
CA LYS A 472 -8.63 16.17 -16.04
C LYS A 472 -9.87 16.65 -16.78
N ALA A 473 -9.80 16.68 -18.11
CA ALA A 473 -10.94 17.03 -18.94
C ALA A 473 -10.85 16.34 -20.31
N ALA A 474 -12.00 16.05 -20.90
CA ALA A 474 -12.12 15.57 -22.27
C ALA A 474 -12.88 16.57 -23.13
N ILE A 475 -12.42 16.82 -24.34
CA ILE A 475 -12.95 17.82 -25.24
C ILE A 475 -13.55 17.13 -26.48
N PHE A 476 -14.80 17.44 -26.80
CA PHE A 476 -15.54 16.83 -27.90
C PHE A 476 -16.18 17.89 -28.80
N PRO A 477 -16.05 17.82 -30.15
CA PRO A 477 -17.01 18.45 -31.04
C PRO A 477 -18.35 17.69 -30.95
N LEU A 478 -19.48 18.35 -30.86
CA LEU A 478 -20.80 17.69 -30.86
C LEU A 478 -20.96 16.83 -32.11
N VAL A 479 -20.63 17.41 -33.26
CA VAL A 479 -20.60 16.78 -34.58
C VAL A 479 -19.35 17.21 -35.34
N ASN A 480 -18.94 16.43 -36.36
CA ASN A 480 -17.74 16.72 -37.15
C ASN A 480 -18.05 17.63 -38.36
N LYS A 481 -18.64 18.79 -38.09
CA LYS A 481 -18.98 19.81 -39.12
C LYS A 481 -19.05 21.21 -38.50
N ASP A 482 -19.26 22.19 -39.32
CA ASP A 482 -19.56 23.59 -38.97
C ASP A 482 -18.46 24.23 -38.07
N GLY A 483 -17.18 23.85 -38.29
CA GLY A 483 -16.03 24.39 -37.53
C GLY A 483 -15.90 23.89 -36.09
N MET A 484 -16.76 22.95 -35.63
CA MET A 484 -16.71 22.42 -34.28
C MET A 484 -15.43 21.63 -33.99
N PRO A 485 -14.91 20.74 -34.88
CA PRO A 485 -13.65 20.03 -34.65
C PRO A 485 -12.45 20.96 -34.50
N GLU A 486 -12.39 22.02 -35.30
CA GLU A 486 -11.32 23.01 -35.29
C GLU A 486 -11.30 23.77 -33.94
N ARG A 487 -12.48 24.22 -33.46
CA ARG A 487 -12.63 24.88 -32.15
C ARG A 487 -12.32 23.93 -31.00
N ALA A 488 -12.79 22.68 -31.05
CA ALA A 488 -12.49 21.66 -30.05
C ALA A 488 -10.98 21.38 -29.99
N THR A 489 -10.32 21.28 -31.16
CA THR A 489 -8.87 21.11 -31.25
C THR A 489 -8.13 22.35 -30.72
N ALA A 490 -8.61 23.55 -30.96
CA ALA A 490 -8.03 24.78 -30.42
C ALA A 490 -8.09 24.81 -28.90
N LEU A 491 -9.25 24.49 -28.30
CA LEU A 491 -9.40 24.40 -26.85
C LEU A 491 -8.53 23.29 -26.25
N TYR A 492 -8.49 22.09 -26.87
CA TYR A 492 -7.62 21.01 -26.49
C TYR A 492 -6.14 21.46 -26.43
N ARG A 493 -5.66 22.13 -27.46
CA ARG A 493 -4.29 22.65 -27.54
C ARG A 493 -4.01 23.71 -26.48
N ALA A 494 -5.00 24.56 -26.16
CA ALA A 494 -4.87 25.58 -25.12
C ALA A 494 -4.77 24.97 -23.69
N LEU A 495 -5.49 23.87 -23.43
CA LEU A 495 -5.51 23.23 -22.12
C LEU A 495 -4.35 22.24 -21.90
N LYS A 496 -3.85 21.61 -22.98
CA LYS A 496 -2.81 20.55 -22.92
C LYS A 496 -1.50 20.94 -22.20
N PRO A 497 -1.00 22.19 -22.25
CA PRO A 497 0.19 22.58 -21.48
C PRO A 497 -0.03 22.61 -19.97
N HIS A 498 -1.28 22.63 -19.49
CA HIS A 498 -1.63 22.81 -18.10
C HIS A 498 -2.15 21.52 -17.44
N PHE A 499 -2.83 20.66 -18.23
CA PHE A 499 -3.51 19.47 -17.75
C PHE A 499 -3.32 18.28 -18.68
N ASN A 500 -3.41 17.08 -18.14
CA ASN A 500 -3.64 15.91 -18.97
C ASN A 500 -5.09 15.94 -19.47
N VAL A 501 -5.30 16.24 -20.76
CA VAL A 501 -6.60 16.35 -21.40
C VAL A 501 -6.72 15.39 -22.57
N PHE A 502 -7.94 15.00 -22.89
CA PHE A 502 -8.26 14.05 -23.95
C PHE A 502 -9.13 14.70 -25.02
N TYR A 503 -8.90 14.36 -26.29
CA TYR A 503 -9.73 14.77 -27.41
C TYR A 503 -10.32 13.55 -28.10
N ASP A 504 -11.61 13.58 -28.41
CA ASP A 504 -12.28 12.52 -29.16
C ASP A 504 -13.40 13.09 -30.05
N ASP A 505 -13.38 12.69 -31.31
CA ASP A 505 -14.37 13.05 -32.31
C ASP A 505 -15.10 11.85 -32.95
N LYS A 506 -14.81 10.62 -32.44
CA LYS A 506 -15.30 9.38 -33.03
C LYS A 506 -16.55 8.84 -32.36
N GLY A 507 -17.61 8.65 -33.15
CA GLY A 507 -18.89 8.12 -32.70
C GLY A 507 -19.79 9.18 -32.06
N ALA A 508 -20.97 8.77 -31.58
CA ALA A 508 -21.93 9.63 -30.91
C ALA A 508 -21.39 10.20 -29.60
N VAL A 509 -21.72 11.45 -29.28
CA VAL A 509 -21.25 12.16 -28.07
C VAL A 509 -21.57 11.39 -26.78
N GLY A 510 -22.71 10.74 -26.67
CA GLY A 510 -23.07 9.92 -25.50
C GLY A 510 -22.11 8.75 -25.26
N ARG A 511 -21.60 8.09 -26.32
CA ARG A 511 -20.59 7.04 -26.21
C ARG A 511 -19.23 7.60 -25.77
N ARG A 512 -18.90 8.82 -26.20
CA ARG A 512 -17.67 9.53 -25.78
C ARG A 512 -17.72 9.86 -24.28
N TYR A 513 -18.85 10.36 -23.80
CA TYR A 513 -19.07 10.56 -22.36
C TYR A 513 -18.86 9.27 -21.57
N ARG A 514 -19.47 8.16 -22.04
CA ARG A 514 -19.36 6.88 -21.36
C ARG A 514 -17.92 6.38 -21.23
N ARG A 515 -17.14 6.44 -22.30
CA ARG A 515 -15.70 6.09 -22.27
C ARG A 515 -14.92 6.93 -21.26
N GLN A 516 -15.31 8.19 -21.07
CA GLN A 516 -14.65 9.08 -20.11
C GLN A 516 -15.16 8.87 -18.68
N ASP A 517 -16.42 8.48 -18.50
CA ASP A 517 -16.94 8.05 -17.19
C ASP A 517 -16.18 6.80 -16.70
N GLU A 518 -15.92 5.82 -17.59
CA GLU A 518 -15.12 4.63 -17.32
C GLU A 518 -13.64 4.95 -17.05
N ALA A 519 -13.07 5.94 -17.76
CA ALA A 519 -11.70 6.41 -17.53
C ALA A 519 -11.57 7.28 -16.26
N GLY A 520 -12.70 7.74 -15.71
CA GLY A 520 -12.76 8.56 -14.51
C GLY A 520 -12.47 10.05 -14.75
N THR A 521 -12.68 10.55 -15.95
CA THR A 521 -12.50 11.97 -16.30
C THR A 521 -13.59 12.82 -15.65
N PRO A 522 -13.27 13.80 -14.78
CA PRO A 522 -14.28 14.57 -14.05
C PRO A 522 -15.10 15.50 -14.94
N PHE A 523 -14.49 16.07 -15.99
CA PHE A 523 -15.13 17.07 -16.85
C PHE A 523 -15.12 16.66 -18.32
N CYS A 524 -16.28 16.66 -18.95
CA CYS A 524 -16.41 16.51 -20.40
C CYS A 524 -16.92 17.83 -21.01
N ILE A 525 -16.15 18.40 -21.94
CA ILE A 525 -16.39 19.68 -22.56
C ILE A 525 -16.87 19.47 -23.99
N THR A 526 -18.05 20.00 -24.32
CA THR A 526 -18.64 19.84 -25.65
C THR A 526 -18.71 21.18 -26.38
N ILE A 527 -18.16 21.18 -27.57
CA ILE A 527 -18.26 22.27 -28.56
C ILE A 527 -19.45 22.00 -29.44
N ASP A 528 -20.39 22.91 -29.48
CA ASP A 528 -21.65 22.79 -30.25
C ASP A 528 -21.89 24.01 -31.14
N GLY A 529 -23.09 24.11 -31.77
CA GLY A 529 -23.44 25.21 -32.65
C GLY A 529 -23.44 26.58 -31.97
N GLN A 530 -23.91 26.62 -30.70
CA GLN A 530 -23.94 27.86 -29.92
C GLN A 530 -22.53 28.38 -29.59
N THR A 531 -21.53 27.50 -29.50
CA THR A 531 -20.12 27.91 -29.31
C THR A 531 -19.66 28.87 -30.43
N ALA A 532 -20.19 28.73 -31.65
CA ALA A 532 -19.82 29.61 -32.76
C ALA A 532 -20.45 31.01 -32.64
N GLU A 533 -21.57 31.13 -31.91
CA GLU A 533 -22.36 32.36 -31.78
C GLU A 533 -21.88 33.21 -30.60
N ASP A 534 -21.61 32.60 -29.44
CA ASP A 534 -21.38 33.31 -28.19
C ASP A 534 -20.10 32.94 -27.46
N ASP A 535 -19.23 32.12 -28.07
CA ASP A 535 -17.96 31.62 -27.51
C ASP A 535 -18.11 30.92 -26.17
N THR A 536 -19.23 30.16 -25.99
CA THR A 536 -19.47 29.34 -24.81
C THR A 536 -19.40 27.86 -25.14
N VAL A 537 -19.11 27.03 -24.12
CA VAL A 537 -19.06 25.56 -24.22
C VAL A 537 -19.88 24.94 -23.11
N THR A 538 -20.32 23.70 -23.33
CA THR A 538 -21.00 22.94 -22.30
C THR A 538 -19.97 22.11 -21.54
N ILE A 539 -19.89 22.25 -20.21
CA ILE A 539 -19.12 21.38 -19.31
C ILE A 539 -20.09 20.41 -18.62
N ARG A 540 -19.88 19.12 -18.80
CA ARG A 540 -20.60 18.06 -18.09
C ARG A 540 -19.76 17.55 -16.95
N ASP A 541 -20.31 17.57 -15.76
CA ASP A 541 -19.73 16.92 -14.57
C ASP A 541 -20.06 15.41 -14.57
N ARG A 542 -19.04 14.56 -14.32
CA ARG A 542 -19.14 13.10 -14.35
C ARG A 542 -20.08 12.56 -13.27
N ASP A 543 -20.02 13.13 -12.07
CA ASP A 543 -20.68 12.55 -10.88
C ASP A 543 -22.14 12.95 -10.79
N THR A 544 -22.44 14.21 -11.12
CA THR A 544 -23.80 14.76 -11.07
C THR A 544 -24.55 14.68 -12.39
N LEU A 545 -23.84 14.43 -13.50
CA LEU A 545 -24.34 14.49 -14.89
C LEU A 545 -24.87 15.87 -15.31
N LYS A 546 -24.77 16.87 -14.45
CA LYS A 546 -25.18 18.24 -14.76
C LYS A 546 -24.30 18.81 -15.84
N GLN A 547 -24.93 19.62 -16.66
CA GLN A 547 -24.28 20.36 -17.75
C GLN A 547 -24.45 21.84 -17.49
N GLU A 548 -23.33 22.54 -17.50
CA GLU A 548 -23.32 24.00 -17.33
C GLU A 548 -22.66 24.65 -18.53
N ARG A 549 -23.13 25.84 -18.88
CA ARG A 549 -22.58 26.60 -19.98
C ARG A 549 -21.62 27.66 -19.46
N VAL A 550 -20.40 27.65 -19.97
CA VAL A 550 -19.33 28.56 -19.54
C VAL A 550 -18.63 29.16 -20.78
N LYS A 551 -18.02 30.33 -20.65
CA LYS A 551 -17.19 30.89 -21.72
C LYS A 551 -15.93 30.05 -21.93
N VAL A 552 -15.48 29.93 -23.16
CA VAL A 552 -14.23 29.20 -23.50
C VAL A 552 -13.06 29.72 -22.70
N ALA A 553 -12.96 31.04 -22.46
CA ALA A 553 -11.89 31.64 -21.65
C ALA A 553 -11.87 31.20 -20.17
N ASP A 554 -13.04 30.82 -19.62
CA ASP A 554 -13.18 30.48 -18.19
C ASP A 554 -12.97 28.99 -17.92
N VAL A 555 -12.95 28.14 -18.96
CA VAL A 555 -12.81 26.67 -18.81
C VAL A 555 -11.61 26.28 -17.98
N ARG A 556 -10.46 26.90 -18.21
CA ARG A 556 -9.25 26.64 -17.45
C ARG A 556 -9.46 26.89 -15.96
N GLY A 557 -10.04 28.03 -15.60
CA GLY A 557 -10.30 28.40 -14.21
C GLY A 557 -11.27 27.44 -13.50
N VAL A 558 -12.27 26.90 -14.21
CA VAL A 558 -13.19 25.88 -13.69
C VAL A 558 -12.42 24.61 -13.31
N ILE A 559 -11.53 24.14 -14.20
CA ILE A 559 -10.71 22.95 -13.93
C ILE A 559 -9.74 23.23 -12.76
N GLU A 560 -9.00 24.35 -12.78
CA GLU A 560 -8.05 24.72 -11.73
C GLU A 560 -8.71 24.76 -10.34
N LYS A 561 -9.89 25.34 -10.24
CA LYS A 561 -10.66 25.40 -9.00
C LYS A 561 -10.96 24.00 -8.42
N ALA A 562 -11.32 23.03 -9.27
CA ALA A 562 -11.59 21.66 -8.84
C ALA A 562 -10.32 20.89 -8.45
N LEU A 563 -9.13 21.32 -8.90
CA LEU A 563 -7.84 20.71 -8.58
C LEU A 563 -7.19 21.33 -7.32
N THR A 564 -7.74 22.46 -6.83
CA THR A 564 -7.21 23.11 -5.62
C THR A 564 -7.49 22.22 -4.40
N PRO A 565 -6.52 22.01 -3.50
CA PRO A 565 -6.75 21.28 -2.26
C PRO A 565 -7.91 21.89 -1.48
N GLY A 566 -8.83 21.04 -1.00
CA GLY A 566 -9.81 21.47 0.01
C GLY A 566 -9.05 21.86 1.28
N VAL A 567 -9.25 23.10 1.74
CA VAL A 567 -8.65 23.65 2.97
C VAL A 567 -9.18 22.92 4.21
#